data_45c73cb82008002cfc58a28b39aef0f4
#
_entry.id   45c73cb82008002cfc58a28b39aef0f4
#
_cell.length_a   1.000
_cell.length_b   1.000
_cell.length_c   1.000
_cell.angle_alpha   90.00
_cell.angle_beta   90.00
_cell.angle_gamma   90.00
#
_symmetry.space_group_name_H-M   'P 1'
#
loop_
_entity.id
_entity.type
_entity.pdbx_description
1 polymer ?
#
loop_
_entity_poly.entity_id
_entity_poly.type
_entity_poly.pdbx_seq_one_letter_code
_entity_poly.pdbx_strand_id
1 'polypeptide(L)'
;MKGKMQGVTLVADWAPKPGFKLGAKDIEGRQTYLGSQVWRNPRIEIREYDIPTPGPEEVLLEVKACGICGSDVHMAQADADGYIFYPGLTGFPCILGHEFSGVVVEAGKNAIDKRTNRPFKGGEAVTSEEMLWCAQCRPCADGYPNHCERLNEVGFNVNGAFARYMVLPSRTLWSLEPLRKVYKGDDIFLAGSLVEPTSVAYNAVIERGGGIRPGDRAVILGGGPIGLAACAILKRAGASQVIISEPQEERRQLALQLGADYAINPLKEDFAERVLEITEGMGADLFMEATGLPTVVYPGIERVIWEGRTLNSRVIVTARADAKMPVTGEVLQVRRAQIIGAQGHSGHGNFPRVIECMATGMDMTRIITKKVRLEEVPENIIRLQTDRSECKVTYVAS
;
A
#
# COMPACT_ATOMS: atom_id res chain seq x y z
N MET A 1 0.95 -20.29 -22.88
CA MET A 1 -0.37 -20.93 -22.59
C MET A 1 -1.44 -20.26 -23.46
N LYS A 2 -2.46 -20.98 -23.99
CA LYS A 2 -3.58 -20.39 -24.76
C LYS A 2 -4.89 -20.67 -24.02
N GLY A 3 -5.80 -19.71 -24.01
CA GLY A 3 -7.12 -19.85 -23.36
C GLY A 3 -7.72 -18.51 -22.96
N LYS A 4 -8.84 -18.57 -22.26
CA LYS A 4 -9.55 -17.41 -21.72
C LYS A 4 -9.47 -17.39 -20.20
N MET A 5 -9.55 -16.21 -19.62
CA MET A 5 -9.65 -15.98 -18.18
C MET A 5 -10.61 -14.85 -17.90
N GLN A 6 -11.16 -14.84 -16.69
CA GLN A 6 -11.94 -13.72 -16.18
C GLN A 6 -11.04 -12.73 -15.43
N GLY A 7 -11.41 -11.45 -15.46
CA GLY A 7 -10.76 -10.39 -14.69
C GLY A 7 -11.76 -9.38 -14.17
N VAL A 8 -11.59 -8.95 -12.92
CA VAL A 8 -12.41 -7.90 -12.29
C VAL A 8 -11.88 -6.55 -12.80
N THR A 9 -12.68 -5.94 -13.67
CA THR A 9 -12.29 -4.77 -14.46
C THR A 9 -13.05 -3.53 -13.99
N LEU A 10 -12.32 -2.46 -13.73
CA LEU A 10 -12.90 -1.14 -13.55
C LEU A 10 -13.00 -0.44 -14.90
N VAL A 11 -14.15 0.15 -15.13
CA VAL A 11 -14.46 0.97 -16.30
C VAL A 11 -14.96 2.33 -15.82
N ALA A 12 -14.50 3.40 -16.45
CA ALA A 12 -14.98 4.75 -16.18
C ALA A 12 -15.02 5.58 -17.45
N ASP A 13 -15.81 6.65 -17.42
CA ASP A 13 -15.98 7.54 -18.57
C ASP A 13 -14.92 8.65 -18.50
N TRP A 14 -14.22 8.91 -19.62
CA TRP A 14 -13.30 10.04 -19.73
C TRP A 14 -14.10 11.33 -19.86
N ALA A 15 -14.11 12.14 -18.82
CA ALA A 15 -14.87 13.38 -18.73
C ALA A 15 -14.13 14.41 -17.85
N PRO A 16 -13.11 15.10 -18.36
CA PRO A 16 -12.35 16.08 -17.58
C PRO A 16 -13.26 17.11 -16.90
N LYS A 17 -12.99 17.43 -15.63
CA LYS A 17 -13.73 18.44 -14.87
C LYS A 17 -13.71 19.80 -15.59
N PRO A 18 -14.77 20.59 -15.57
CA PRO A 18 -14.80 21.95 -16.11
C PRO A 18 -13.63 22.78 -15.55
N GLY A 19 -12.83 23.35 -16.43
CA GLY A 19 -11.67 24.16 -16.05
C GLY A 19 -10.39 23.38 -15.74
N PHE A 20 -10.42 22.05 -15.67
CA PHE A 20 -9.20 21.24 -15.56
C PHE A 20 -8.43 21.28 -16.87
N LYS A 21 -7.12 21.62 -16.79
CA LYS A 21 -6.22 21.66 -17.95
C LYS A 21 -5.50 20.34 -18.06
N LEU A 22 -5.77 19.59 -19.13
CA LEU A 22 -5.06 18.36 -19.45
C LEU A 22 -3.57 18.63 -19.66
N GLY A 23 -2.72 17.84 -19.02
CA GLY A 23 -1.27 17.82 -19.25
C GLY A 23 -0.91 16.87 -20.40
N ALA A 24 0.36 16.87 -20.80
CA ALA A 24 0.84 16.01 -21.89
C ALA A 24 0.70 14.50 -21.62
N LYS A 25 0.53 14.11 -20.37
CA LYS A 25 0.37 12.72 -19.94
C LYS A 25 -1.10 12.31 -19.73
N ASP A 26 -2.02 13.25 -19.80
CA ASP A 26 -3.46 12.98 -19.67
C ASP A 26 -4.03 12.61 -21.04
N ILE A 27 -4.09 11.31 -21.32
CA ILE A 27 -4.49 10.76 -22.61
C ILE A 27 -5.79 9.99 -22.43
N GLU A 28 -6.84 10.43 -23.13
CA GLU A 28 -8.15 9.78 -23.10
C GLU A 28 -8.06 8.27 -23.33
N GLY A 29 -8.69 7.51 -22.42
CA GLY A 29 -8.75 6.05 -22.49
C GLY A 29 -7.43 5.33 -22.20
N ARG A 30 -6.38 6.04 -21.79
CA ARG A 30 -5.08 5.43 -21.54
C ARG A 30 -4.57 5.71 -20.13
N GLN A 31 -4.25 6.98 -19.83
CA GLN A 31 -3.51 7.32 -18.62
C GLN A 31 -3.76 8.76 -18.18
N THR A 32 -3.86 8.97 -16.88
CA THR A 32 -3.79 10.28 -16.26
C THR A 32 -3.11 10.16 -14.89
N TYR A 33 -2.39 11.21 -14.47
CA TYR A 33 -1.82 11.29 -13.11
C TYR A 33 -2.79 11.87 -12.08
N LEU A 34 -3.96 12.36 -12.54
CA LEU A 34 -4.98 12.98 -11.69
C LEU A 34 -6.36 12.34 -11.97
N GLY A 35 -6.51 11.07 -11.61
CA GLY A 35 -7.71 10.29 -11.89
C GLY A 35 -9.02 10.95 -11.47
N SER A 36 -9.05 11.53 -10.27
CA SER A 36 -10.20 12.26 -9.71
C SER A 36 -10.59 13.53 -10.48
N GLN A 37 -9.78 13.97 -11.44
CA GLN A 37 -10.08 15.14 -12.26
C GLN A 37 -10.66 14.80 -13.63
N VAL A 38 -10.56 13.53 -14.07
CA VAL A 38 -10.91 13.15 -15.44
C VAL A 38 -11.78 11.90 -15.57
N TRP A 39 -11.77 11.00 -14.57
CA TRP A 39 -12.57 9.78 -14.66
C TRP A 39 -13.89 9.89 -13.90
N ARG A 40 -14.99 9.52 -14.57
CA ARG A 40 -16.35 9.68 -14.07
C ARG A 40 -17.16 8.38 -14.21
N ASN A 41 -18.17 8.20 -13.36
CA ASN A 41 -19.11 7.07 -13.40
C ASN A 41 -18.39 5.70 -13.37
N PRO A 42 -17.59 5.39 -12.36
CA PRO A 42 -16.89 4.12 -12.28
C PRO A 42 -17.86 2.94 -12.15
N ARG A 43 -17.55 1.85 -12.86
CA ARG A 43 -18.32 0.59 -12.82
C ARG A 43 -17.34 -0.59 -12.74
N ILE A 44 -17.64 -1.55 -11.89
CA ILE A 44 -16.86 -2.79 -11.80
C ILE A 44 -17.59 -3.88 -12.59
N GLU A 45 -16.88 -4.57 -13.47
CA GLU A 45 -17.40 -5.62 -14.33
C GLU A 45 -16.47 -6.84 -14.30
N ILE A 46 -17.00 -8.05 -14.39
CA ILE A 46 -16.20 -9.24 -14.67
C ILE A 46 -16.18 -9.42 -16.17
N ARG A 47 -14.99 -9.31 -16.78
CA ARG A 47 -14.80 -9.43 -18.23
C ARG A 47 -13.93 -10.62 -18.57
N GLU A 48 -14.11 -11.15 -19.78
CA GLU A 48 -13.29 -12.18 -20.34
C GLU A 48 -12.09 -11.59 -21.11
N TYR A 49 -10.91 -12.17 -20.91
CA TYR A 49 -9.66 -11.79 -21.55
C TYR A 49 -8.96 -13.03 -22.11
N ASP A 50 -8.14 -12.85 -23.13
CA ASP A 50 -7.17 -13.84 -23.51
C ASP A 50 -6.08 -13.97 -22.44
N ILE A 51 -5.60 -15.19 -22.17
CA ILE A 51 -4.43 -15.38 -21.28
C ILE A 51 -3.24 -14.70 -21.97
N PRO A 52 -2.56 -13.75 -21.30
CA PRO A 52 -1.46 -13.02 -21.90
C PRO A 52 -0.23 -13.93 -22.10
N THR A 53 0.62 -13.55 -23.05
CA THR A 53 1.88 -14.25 -23.34
C THR A 53 3.04 -13.36 -22.89
N PRO A 54 4.01 -13.88 -22.11
CA PRO A 54 5.14 -13.08 -21.65
C PRO A 54 6.11 -12.73 -22.79
N GLY A 55 6.62 -11.52 -22.77
CA GLY A 55 7.73 -11.08 -23.62
C GLY A 55 9.08 -11.64 -23.13
N PRO A 56 10.19 -11.31 -23.82
CA PRO A 56 11.51 -11.90 -23.52
C PRO A 56 12.01 -11.69 -22.08
N GLU A 57 11.67 -10.58 -21.44
CA GLU A 57 12.09 -10.22 -20.07
C GLU A 57 10.96 -10.33 -19.05
N GLU A 58 9.83 -10.93 -19.45
CA GLU A 58 8.63 -11.02 -18.64
C GLU A 58 8.35 -12.45 -18.20
N VAL A 59 7.48 -12.59 -17.23
CA VAL A 59 6.95 -13.87 -16.78
C VAL A 59 5.43 -13.85 -16.82
N LEU A 60 4.83 -15.00 -17.10
CA LEU A 60 3.43 -15.30 -16.87
C LEU A 60 3.28 -15.83 -15.44
N LEU A 61 2.54 -15.11 -14.62
CA LEU A 61 2.24 -15.48 -13.24
C LEU A 61 0.83 -16.05 -13.15
N GLU A 62 0.67 -17.22 -12.51
CA GLU A 62 -0.62 -17.66 -12.00
C GLU A 62 -0.82 -17.05 -10.61
N VAL A 63 -1.79 -16.14 -10.48
CA VAL A 63 -2.12 -15.47 -9.23
C VAL A 63 -2.71 -16.47 -8.24
N LYS A 64 -2.21 -16.48 -7.00
CA LYS A 64 -2.72 -17.34 -5.91
C LYS A 64 -3.43 -16.55 -4.83
N ALA A 65 -3.01 -15.33 -4.57
CA ALA A 65 -3.68 -14.43 -3.65
C ALA A 65 -3.50 -12.97 -4.07
N CYS A 66 -4.53 -12.15 -3.84
CA CYS A 66 -4.48 -10.71 -4.06
C CYS A 66 -5.35 -9.96 -3.04
N GLY A 67 -4.77 -9.04 -2.28
CA GLY A 67 -5.47 -8.18 -1.31
C GLY A 67 -6.28 -7.08 -2.00
N ILE A 68 -7.44 -6.73 -1.42
CA ILE A 68 -8.17 -5.50 -1.79
C ILE A 68 -7.55 -4.33 -1.02
N CYS A 69 -7.09 -3.32 -1.74
CA CYS A 69 -6.54 -2.09 -1.19
C CYS A 69 -7.59 -0.98 -1.08
N GLY A 70 -7.33 0.01 -0.22
CA GLY A 70 -8.14 1.23 -0.17
C GLY A 70 -8.16 2.00 -1.49
N SER A 71 -7.11 1.89 -2.31
CA SER A 71 -7.05 2.49 -3.65
C SER A 71 -8.04 1.85 -4.62
N ASP A 72 -8.22 0.51 -4.59
CA ASP A 72 -9.25 -0.17 -5.40
C ASP A 72 -10.66 0.36 -5.05
N VAL A 73 -10.89 0.56 -3.74
CA VAL A 73 -12.14 1.11 -3.22
C VAL A 73 -12.34 2.56 -3.70
N HIS A 74 -11.31 3.41 -3.59
CA HIS A 74 -11.40 4.82 -4.00
C HIS A 74 -11.49 5.00 -5.51
N MET A 75 -10.93 4.11 -6.32
CA MET A 75 -11.13 4.11 -7.78
C MET A 75 -12.57 3.75 -8.16
N ALA A 76 -13.20 2.87 -7.38
CA ALA A 76 -14.58 2.42 -7.60
C ALA A 76 -15.64 3.31 -6.94
N GLN A 77 -15.25 4.24 -6.09
CA GLN A 77 -16.13 5.17 -5.39
C GLN A 77 -16.15 6.51 -6.12
N ALA A 78 -17.34 7.13 -6.24
CA ALA A 78 -17.52 8.42 -6.88
C ALA A 78 -18.02 9.49 -5.91
N ASP A 79 -17.63 10.75 -6.18
CA ASP A 79 -18.18 11.93 -5.51
C ASP A 79 -19.62 12.26 -6.03
N ALA A 80 -20.21 13.32 -5.48
CA ALA A 80 -21.57 13.73 -5.86
C ALA A 80 -21.71 14.10 -7.36
N ASP A 81 -20.61 14.51 -8.00
CA ASP A 81 -20.55 14.82 -9.42
C ASP A 81 -20.22 13.60 -10.28
N GLY A 82 -20.00 12.45 -9.65
CA GLY A 82 -19.71 11.17 -10.28
C GLY A 82 -18.21 10.92 -10.54
N TYR A 83 -17.29 11.79 -10.12
CA TYR A 83 -15.85 11.59 -10.30
C TYR A 83 -15.27 10.64 -9.26
N ILE A 84 -14.31 9.80 -9.67
CA ILE A 84 -13.64 8.87 -8.75
C ILE A 84 -12.92 9.61 -7.62
N PHE A 85 -12.85 8.99 -6.44
CA PHE A 85 -12.10 9.58 -5.32
C PHE A 85 -10.58 9.46 -5.44
N TYR A 86 -10.09 8.50 -6.22
CA TYR A 86 -8.65 8.25 -6.31
C TYR A 86 -7.94 9.34 -7.11
N PRO A 87 -7.01 10.11 -6.47
CA PRO A 87 -6.36 11.25 -7.13
C PRO A 87 -5.10 10.86 -7.91
N GLY A 88 -4.70 9.58 -7.92
CA GLY A 88 -3.43 9.14 -8.48
C GLY A 88 -3.48 8.72 -9.94
N LEU A 89 -2.38 8.06 -10.35
CA LEU A 89 -2.23 7.49 -11.69
C LEU A 89 -3.32 6.44 -11.95
N THR A 90 -4.02 6.59 -13.06
CA THR A 90 -5.10 5.68 -13.47
C THR A 90 -5.23 5.63 -14.99
N GLY A 91 -5.73 4.51 -15.51
CA GLY A 91 -6.08 4.33 -16.92
C GLY A 91 -7.10 3.21 -17.07
N PHE A 92 -8.29 3.53 -17.57
CA PHE A 92 -9.39 2.59 -17.69
C PHE A 92 -9.75 2.32 -19.16
N PRO A 93 -10.27 1.08 -19.49
CA PRO A 93 -10.55 -0.04 -18.59
C PRO A 93 -9.28 -0.72 -18.07
N CYS A 94 -9.29 -1.20 -16.81
CA CYS A 94 -8.16 -1.87 -16.18
C CYS A 94 -8.64 -2.99 -15.24
N ILE A 95 -8.00 -4.17 -15.28
CA ILE A 95 -8.18 -5.18 -14.24
C ILE A 95 -7.53 -4.65 -12.96
N LEU A 96 -8.28 -4.63 -11.87
CA LEU A 96 -7.81 -4.14 -10.57
C LEU A 96 -6.91 -5.15 -9.85
N GLY A 97 -6.40 -4.76 -8.66
CA GLY A 97 -5.61 -5.61 -7.76
C GLY A 97 -4.11 -5.48 -7.97
N HIS A 98 -3.39 -5.11 -6.91
CA HIS A 98 -1.95 -4.83 -6.96
C HIS A 98 -1.18 -5.37 -5.74
N GLU A 99 -1.86 -5.91 -4.73
CA GLU A 99 -1.26 -6.56 -3.57
C GLU A 99 -1.28 -8.08 -3.74
N PHE A 100 -0.35 -8.66 -4.49
CA PHE A 100 -0.51 -10.04 -4.95
C PHE A 100 0.74 -10.92 -4.82
N SER A 101 0.49 -12.22 -4.96
CA SER A 101 1.51 -13.26 -5.06
C SER A 101 1.01 -14.41 -5.91
N GLY A 102 1.93 -15.20 -6.41
CA GLY A 102 1.58 -16.34 -7.24
C GLY A 102 2.77 -17.21 -7.63
N VAL A 103 2.54 -18.04 -8.63
CA VAL A 103 3.52 -19.00 -9.16
C VAL A 103 3.89 -18.62 -10.60
N VAL A 104 5.17 -18.60 -10.91
CA VAL A 104 5.66 -18.44 -12.28
C VAL A 104 5.27 -19.66 -13.10
N VAL A 105 4.51 -19.48 -14.19
CA VAL A 105 4.03 -20.54 -15.08
C VAL A 105 4.89 -20.63 -16.34
N GLU A 106 5.22 -19.46 -16.90
CA GLU A 106 6.01 -19.36 -18.11
C GLU A 106 6.95 -18.14 -17.99
N ALA A 107 8.15 -18.24 -18.50
CA ALA A 107 9.14 -17.18 -18.43
C ALA A 107 9.77 -16.91 -19.81
N GLY A 108 9.94 -15.64 -20.13
CA GLY A 108 10.68 -15.21 -21.30
C GLY A 108 12.16 -15.60 -21.21
N LYS A 109 12.81 -15.74 -22.36
CA LYS A 109 14.21 -16.24 -22.47
C LYS A 109 15.25 -15.42 -21.68
N ASN A 110 14.95 -14.16 -21.38
CA ASN A 110 15.81 -13.23 -20.63
C ASN A 110 15.29 -12.93 -19.23
N ALA A 111 14.22 -13.59 -18.78
CA ALA A 111 13.63 -13.38 -17.46
C ALA A 111 14.50 -14.05 -16.38
N ILE A 112 15.11 -13.24 -15.51
CA ILE A 112 16.04 -13.68 -14.48
C ILE A 112 15.44 -13.55 -13.09
N ASP A 113 15.52 -14.64 -12.30
CA ASP A 113 15.26 -14.61 -10.86
C ASP A 113 16.43 -13.93 -10.13
N LYS A 114 16.16 -12.78 -9.51
CA LYS A 114 17.17 -12.00 -8.78
C LYS A 114 17.78 -12.74 -7.58
N ARG A 115 17.03 -13.67 -6.97
CA ARG A 115 17.51 -14.45 -5.83
C ARG A 115 18.62 -15.43 -6.22
N THR A 116 18.47 -16.09 -7.36
CA THR A 116 19.40 -17.13 -7.82
C THR A 116 20.37 -16.63 -8.88
N ASN A 117 20.10 -15.47 -9.49
CA ASN A 117 20.78 -14.93 -10.66
C ASN A 117 20.75 -15.91 -11.85
N ARG A 118 19.64 -16.63 -12.02
CA ARG A 118 19.42 -17.62 -13.07
C ARG A 118 18.07 -17.40 -13.74
N PRO A 119 17.85 -17.88 -14.97
CA PRO A 119 16.54 -17.89 -15.60
C PRO A 119 15.48 -18.55 -14.70
N PHE A 120 14.26 -18.00 -14.70
CA PHE A 120 13.10 -18.65 -14.13
C PHE A 120 12.85 -20.00 -14.84
N LYS A 121 12.41 -21.00 -14.08
CA LYS A 121 12.17 -22.35 -14.59
C LYS A 121 10.68 -22.70 -14.65
N GLY A 122 9.85 -21.93 -13.96
CA GLY A 122 8.46 -22.26 -13.65
C GLY A 122 8.33 -22.99 -12.31
N GLY A 123 7.28 -22.68 -11.57
CA GLY A 123 7.02 -23.19 -10.23
C GLY A 123 7.55 -22.32 -9.09
N GLU A 124 8.29 -21.26 -9.38
CA GLU A 124 8.76 -20.33 -8.34
C GLU A 124 7.60 -19.53 -7.73
N ALA A 125 7.54 -19.50 -6.41
CA ALA A 125 6.62 -18.64 -5.67
C ALA A 125 7.19 -17.21 -5.58
N VAL A 126 6.43 -16.24 -6.04
CA VAL A 126 6.88 -14.84 -6.13
C VAL A 126 5.78 -13.85 -5.75
N THR A 127 6.19 -12.66 -5.36
CA THR A 127 5.41 -11.42 -5.34
C THR A 127 6.09 -10.39 -6.24
N SER A 128 5.46 -9.26 -6.50
CA SER A 128 6.01 -8.20 -7.34
C SER A 128 5.79 -6.82 -6.76
N GLU A 129 6.71 -5.92 -7.07
CA GLU A 129 6.41 -4.49 -7.03
C GLU A 129 5.30 -4.19 -8.03
N GLU A 130 4.28 -3.41 -7.65
CA GLU A 130 3.23 -2.97 -8.57
C GLU A 130 3.68 -1.77 -9.42
N MET A 131 4.66 -1.01 -8.93
CA MET A 131 5.24 0.13 -9.65
C MET A 131 6.20 -0.34 -10.74
N LEU A 132 5.81 -0.17 -12.00
CA LEU A 132 6.60 -0.55 -13.16
C LEU A 132 7.46 0.63 -13.63
N TRP A 133 8.61 0.78 -13.01
CA TRP A 133 9.58 1.85 -13.29
C TRP A 133 10.49 1.55 -14.49
N CYS A 134 10.97 2.58 -15.19
CA CYS A 134 11.70 2.43 -16.46
C CYS A 134 13.21 2.18 -16.33
N ALA A 135 13.81 2.41 -15.19
CA ALA A 135 15.25 2.31 -14.90
C ALA A 135 16.17 3.28 -15.68
N GLN A 136 15.62 4.27 -16.42
CA GLN A 136 16.38 5.10 -17.35
C GLN A 136 16.20 6.61 -17.14
N CYS A 137 15.11 7.05 -16.48
CA CYS A 137 14.86 8.47 -16.21
C CYS A 137 15.66 8.97 -14.99
N ARG A 138 15.70 10.29 -14.80
CA ARG A 138 16.47 10.91 -13.72
C ARG A 138 16.07 10.41 -12.33
N PRO A 139 14.79 10.37 -11.94
CA PRO A 139 14.40 9.79 -10.64
C PRO A 139 14.85 8.35 -10.44
N CYS A 140 14.74 7.49 -11.48
CA CYS A 140 15.23 6.11 -11.38
C CYS A 140 16.75 6.06 -11.18
N ALA A 141 17.51 6.89 -11.87
CA ALA A 141 18.97 6.97 -11.73
C ALA A 141 19.40 7.49 -10.36
N ASP A 142 18.61 8.39 -9.77
CA ASP A 142 18.85 8.93 -8.42
C ASP A 142 18.39 7.97 -7.28
N GLY A 143 17.83 6.79 -7.62
CA GLY A 143 17.38 5.79 -6.65
C GLY A 143 15.92 5.97 -6.18
N TYR A 144 15.12 6.75 -6.89
CA TYR A 144 13.69 6.99 -6.59
C TYR A 144 12.77 6.41 -7.67
N PRO A 145 12.75 5.07 -7.88
CA PRO A 145 11.96 4.45 -8.94
C PRO A 145 10.45 4.66 -8.78
N ASN A 146 9.96 4.83 -7.55
CA ASN A 146 8.58 5.21 -7.24
C ASN A 146 8.16 6.59 -7.78
N HIS A 147 9.13 7.44 -8.18
CA HIS A 147 8.91 8.72 -8.84
C HIS A 147 9.29 8.70 -10.32
N CYS A 148 9.29 7.53 -10.94
CA CYS A 148 9.63 7.35 -12.35
C CYS A 148 8.77 8.26 -13.25
N GLU A 149 9.42 9.00 -14.18
CA GLU A 149 8.71 9.87 -15.13
C GLU A 149 7.83 9.11 -16.13
N ARG A 150 8.07 7.80 -16.29
CA ARG A 150 7.32 6.88 -17.15
C ARG A 150 6.70 5.75 -16.33
N LEU A 151 6.24 6.10 -15.13
CA LEU A 151 5.64 5.12 -14.22
C LEU A 151 4.37 4.54 -14.83
N ASN A 152 4.25 3.21 -14.73
CA ASN A 152 2.99 2.49 -14.84
C ASN A 152 2.75 1.75 -13.51
N GLU A 153 1.48 1.56 -13.15
CA GLU A 153 1.10 0.91 -11.91
C GLU A 153 0.12 -0.24 -12.22
N VAL A 154 0.47 -1.43 -11.78
CA VAL A 154 -0.35 -2.64 -11.91
C VAL A 154 -1.64 -2.47 -11.11
N GLY A 155 -2.79 -2.76 -11.71
CA GLY A 155 -4.10 -2.58 -11.08
C GLY A 155 -4.64 -1.14 -11.12
N PHE A 156 -3.88 -0.20 -11.73
CA PHE A 156 -4.29 1.22 -11.88
C PHE A 156 -4.38 1.65 -13.34
N ASN A 157 -3.32 1.43 -14.13
CA ASN A 157 -3.30 1.72 -15.56
C ASN A 157 -2.71 0.57 -16.40
N VAL A 158 -2.26 -0.49 -15.72
CA VAL A 158 -1.87 -1.77 -16.31
C VAL A 158 -2.67 -2.85 -15.61
N ASN A 159 -3.16 -3.85 -16.35
CA ASN A 159 -3.99 -4.93 -15.82
C ASN A 159 -3.36 -5.58 -14.58
N GLY A 160 -4.15 -5.69 -13.52
CA GLY A 160 -3.78 -6.19 -12.20
C GLY A 160 -4.10 -7.66 -11.97
N ALA A 161 -4.11 -8.01 -10.70
CA ALA A 161 -4.11 -9.38 -10.20
C ALA A 161 -5.49 -9.93 -9.77
N PHE A 162 -6.58 -9.18 -9.90
CA PHE A 162 -7.91 -9.78 -9.77
C PHE A 162 -8.28 -10.51 -11.06
N ALA A 163 -7.43 -11.45 -11.44
CA ALA A 163 -7.54 -12.38 -12.55
C ALA A 163 -6.71 -13.64 -12.24
N ARG A 164 -6.91 -14.71 -13.00
CA ARG A 164 -6.13 -15.93 -12.80
C ARG A 164 -4.67 -15.79 -13.24
N TYR A 165 -4.41 -15.06 -14.32
CA TYR A 165 -3.07 -14.88 -14.87
C TYR A 165 -2.76 -13.44 -15.16
N MET A 166 -1.47 -13.08 -15.05
CA MET A 166 -0.96 -11.77 -15.43
C MET A 166 0.49 -11.88 -15.93
N VAL A 167 0.93 -10.91 -16.71
CA VAL A 167 2.31 -10.80 -17.18
C VAL A 167 3.01 -9.65 -16.48
N LEU A 168 4.25 -9.89 -16.05
CA LEU A 168 5.05 -8.91 -15.31
C LEU A 168 6.51 -8.91 -15.78
N PRO A 169 7.20 -7.76 -15.77
CA PRO A 169 8.63 -7.72 -15.97
C PRO A 169 9.36 -8.46 -14.85
N SER A 170 10.29 -9.35 -15.20
CA SER A 170 11.04 -10.14 -14.21
C SER A 170 11.82 -9.31 -13.21
N ARG A 171 12.23 -8.07 -13.59
CA ARG A 171 12.93 -7.14 -12.70
C ARG A 171 12.12 -6.67 -11.50
N THR A 172 10.79 -6.74 -11.52
CA THR A 172 9.93 -6.34 -10.39
C THR A 172 9.62 -7.48 -9.44
N LEU A 173 9.89 -8.73 -9.84
CA LEU A 173 9.56 -9.93 -9.07
C LEU A 173 10.54 -10.17 -7.91
N TRP A 174 9.99 -10.67 -6.81
CA TRP A 174 10.72 -11.07 -5.60
C TRP A 174 10.32 -12.47 -5.15
N SER A 175 11.31 -13.33 -4.91
CA SER A 175 11.10 -14.71 -4.48
C SER A 175 10.53 -14.79 -3.07
N LEU A 176 9.51 -15.62 -2.88
CA LEU A 176 8.89 -15.91 -1.57
C LEU A 176 9.55 -17.11 -0.86
N GLU A 177 10.58 -17.72 -1.41
CA GLU A 177 11.25 -18.88 -0.80
C GLU A 177 11.67 -18.68 0.66
N PRO A 178 12.15 -17.49 1.11
CA PRO A 178 12.44 -17.28 2.52
C PRO A 178 11.23 -17.50 3.45
N LEU A 179 10.01 -17.21 2.98
CA LEU A 179 8.78 -17.36 3.75
C LEU A 179 8.41 -18.83 4.01
N ARG A 180 8.92 -19.80 3.22
CA ARG A 180 8.67 -21.25 3.45
C ARG A 180 9.21 -21.75 4.79
N LYS A 181 10.09 -21.00 5.45
CA LYS A 181 10.56 -21.30 6.80
C LYS A 181 9.43 -21.20 7.83
N VAL A 182 8.47 -20.32 7.59
CA VAL A 182 7.37 -19.97 8.52
C VAL A 182 6.02 -20.46 8.00
N TYR A 183 5.71 -20.20 6.73
CA TYR A 183 4.42 -20.52 6.12
C TYR A 183 4.46 -21.84 5.34
N LYS A 184 3.42 -22.65 5.48
CA LYS A 184 3.31 -23.97 4.83
C LYS A 184 2.29 -23.95 3.71
N GLY A 185 2.50 -24.83 2.71
CA GLY A 185 1.57 -24.96 1.58
C GLY A 185 1.29 -23.63 0.91
N ASP A 186 0.01 -23.33 0.71
CA ASP A 186 -0.47 -22.12 0.04
C ASP A 186 -0.53 -20.87 0.95
N ASP A 187 -0.33 -21.03 2.27
CA ASP A 187 -0.25 -19.87 3.18
C ASP A 187 0.90 -18.91 2.82
N ILE A 188 1.92 -19.41 2.13
CA ILE A 188 3.00 -18.57 1.58
C ILE A 188 2.46 -17.49 0.63
N PHE A 189 1.40 -17.76 -0.11
CA PHE A 189 0.80 -16.80 -1.04
C PHE A 189 -0.05 -15.76 -0.30
N LEU A 190 -0.71 -16.14 0.79
CA LEU A 190 -1.38 -15.17 1.66
C LEU A 190 -0.36 -14.20 2.26
N ALA A 191 0.75 -14.72 2.78
CA ALA A 191 1.84 -13.89 3.27
C ALA A 191 2.47 -13.05 2.15
N GLY A 192 2.68 -13.64 0.98
CA GLY A 192 3.25 -12.98 -0.20
C GLY A 192 2.43 -11.80 -0.70
N SER A 193 1.09 -11.88 -0.64
CA SER A 193 0.20 -10.78 -1.02
C SER A 193 0.27 -9.57 -0.07
N LEU A 194 0.80 -9.75 1.12
CA LEU A 194 0.98 -8.68 2.10
C LEU A 194 2.35 -8.01 2.05
N VAL A 195 3.26 -8.49 1.20
CA VAL A 195 4.61 -7.89 1.05
C VAL A 195 4.49 -6.48 0.50
N GLU A 196 3.62 -6.26 -0.50
CA GLU A 196 3.43 -4.93 -1.10
C GLU A 196 2.96 -3.91 -0.06
N PRO A 197 1.79 -4.04 0.63
CA PRO A 197 1.33 -3.03 1.57
C PRO A 197 2.26 -2.88 2.78
N THR A 198 2.94 -3.94 3.19
CA THR A 198 3.96 -3.87 4.25
C THR A 198 5.19 -3.09 3.77
N SER A 199 5.55 -3.17 2.49
CA SER A 199 6.65 -2.40 1.89
C SER A 199 6.33 -0.91 1.79
N VAL A 200 5.06 -0.53 1.61
CA VAL A 200 4.60 0.88 1.72
C VAL A 200 4.88 1.42 3.12
N ALA A 201 4.49 0.68 4.16
CA ALA A 201 4.77 1.07 5.54
C ALA A 201 6.28 1.11 5.83
N TYR A 202 7.04 0.12 5.34
CA TYR A 202 8.50 0.07 5.49
C TYR A 202 9.17 1.30 4.85
N ASN A 203 8.82 1.61 3.60
CA ASN A 203 9.29 2.82 2.94
C ASN A 203 8.98 4.07 3.76
N ALA A 204 7.76 4.18 4.28
CA ALA A 204 7.33 5.34 5.05
C ALA A 204 8.15 5.53 6.33
N VAL A 205 8.22 4.52 7.19
CA VAL A 205 8.83 4.69 8.52
C VAL A 205 10.35 4.49 8.52
N ILE A 206 10.90 3.66 7.64
CA ILE A 206 12.35 3.38 7.61
C ILE A 206 13.06 4.29 6.61
N GLU A 207 12.70 4.22 5.33
CA GLU A 207 13.46 4.92 4.28
C GLU A 207 13.17 6.43 4.29
N ARG A 208 11.90 6.81 4.25
CA ARG A 208 11.50 8.23 4.23
C ARG A 208 11.56 8.88 5.61
N GLY A 209 11.06 8.17 6.62
CA GLY A 209 11.06 8.63 8.01
C GLY A 209 12.42 8.59 8.70
N GLY A 210 13.45 8.02 8.05
CA GLY A 210 14.80 7.91 8.60
C GLY A 210 14.92 6.85 9.68
N GLY A 211 14.00 5.90 9.75
CA GLY A 211 13.99 4.82 10.73
C GLY A 211 13.63 5.27 12.14
N ILE A 212 13.90 4.41 13.10
CA ILE A 212 13.72 4.68 14.52
C ILE A 212 14.97 4.24 15.27
N ARG A 213 15.32 4.95 16.31
CA ARG A 213 16.40 4.53 17.22
C ARG A 213 15.83 3.66 18.31
N PRO A 214 16.53 2.60 18.77
CA PRO A 214 16.10 1.87 19.95
C PRO A 214 15.87 2.83 21.13
N GLY A 215 14.66 2.77 21.70
CA GLY A 215 14.26 3.70 22.77
C GLY A 215 13.35 4.85 22.31
N ASP A 216 13.26 5.15 21.03
CA ASP A 216 12.31 6.15 20.51
C ASP A 216 10.85 5.69 20.72
N ARG A 217 9.93 6.65 20.68
CA ARG A 217 8.48 6.47 20.76
C ARG A 217 7.85 6.76 19.42
N ALA A 218 6.91 5.93 18.99
CA ALA A 218 6.18 6.11 17.76
C ALA A 218 4.67 6.13 17.99
N VAL A 219 4.00 7.04 17.27
CA VAL A 219 2.54 7.17 17.27
C VAL A 219 2.02 7.00 15.85
N ILE A 220 1.07 6.10 15.66
CA ILE A 220 0.46 5.78 14.38
C ILE A 220 -1.01 6.18 14.42
N LEU A 221 -1.45 6.95 13.45
CA LEU A 221 -2.84 7.38 13.29
C LEU A 221 -3.46 6.59 12.14
N GLY A 222 -4.40 5.72 12.48
CA GLY A 222 -5.10 4.81 11.58
C GLY A 222 -4.62 3.35 11.71
N GLY A 223 -5.55 2.44 12.03
CA GLY A 223 -5.35 0.99 12.14
C GLY A 223 -5.72 0.21 10.89
N GLY A 224 -5.59 0.83 9.72
CA GLY A 224 -5.66 0.12 8.43
C GLY A 224 -4.43 -0.76 8.19
N PRO A 225 -4.40 -1.54 7.09
CA PRO A 225 -3.28 -2.44 6.79
C PRO A 225 -1.90 -1.78 6.84
N ILE A 226 -1.79 -0.54 6.35
CA ILE A 226 -0.54 0.23 6.35
C ILE A 226 -0.12 0.63 7.77
N GLY A 227 -1.06 1.14 8.60
CA GLY A 227 -0.76 1.50 9.98
C GLY A 227 -0.41 0.29 10.84
N LEU A 228 -1.10 -0.85 10.65
CA LEU A 228 -0.79 -2.10 11.33
C LEU A 228 0.59 -2.65 10.93
N ALA A 229 0.96 -2.55 9.65
CA ALA A 229 2.29 -2.92 9.19
C ALA A 229 3.38 -2.00 9.80
N ALA A 230 3.10 -0.70 9.92
CA ALA A 230 4.00 0.24 10.59
C ALA A 230 4.19 -0.12 12.06
N CYS A 231 3.12 -0.52 12.79
CA CYS A 231 3.24 -1.01 14.16
C CYS A 231 4.24 -2.16 14.26
N ALA A 232 4.08 -3.18 13.43
CA ALA A 232 4.93 -4.36 13.44
C ALA A 232 6.40 -4.02 13.11
N ILE A 233 6.62 -3.16 12.11
CA ILE A 233 7.95 -2.72 11.68
C ILE A 233 8.63 -1.89 12.78
N LEU A 234 7.96 -0.89 13.34
CA LEU A 234 8.53 0.00 14.35
C LEU A 234 8.85 -0.73 15.64
N LYS A 235 7.98 -1.64 16.08
CA LYS A 235 8.27 -2.49 17.24
C LYS A 235 9.48 -3.37 17.02
N ARG A 236 9.58 -3.99 15.84
CA ARG A 236 10.73 -4.81 15.45
C ARG A 236 12.01 -4.00 15.31
N ALA A 237 11.92 -2.75 14.88
CA ALA A 237 13.06 -1.83 14.75
C ALA A 237 13.59 -1.31 16.10
N GLY A 238 12.89 -1.55 17.21
CA GLY A 238 13.34 -1.21 18.56
C GLY A 238 12.65 0.00 19.19
N ALA A 239 11.48 0.41 18.71
CA ALA A 239 10.67 1.41 19.39
C ALA A 239 10.39 0.97 20.83
N SER A 240 10.62 1.87 21.80
CA SER A 240 10.30 1.60 23.20
C SER A 240 8.80 1.57 23.46
N GLN A 241 8.07 2.45 22.75
CA GLN A 241 6.61 2.50 22.77
C GLN A 241 6.10 2.68 21.35
N VAL A 242 5.11 1.88 20.97
CA VAL A 242 4.31 2.03 19.74
C VAL A 242 2.86 2.24 20.18
N ILE A 243 2.33 3.41 19.87
CA ILE A 243 0.97 3.84 20.22
C ILE A 243 0.18 3.93 18.92
N ILE A 244 -1.01 3.31 18.86
CA ILE A 244 -1.91 3.46 17.71
C ILE A 244 -3.19 4.19 18.11
N SER A 245 -3.66 5.06 17.24
CA SER A 245 -4.97 5.73 17.33
C SER A 245 -5.89 5.19 16.24
N GLU A 246 -6.96 4.49 16.64
CA GLU A 246 -7.90 3.83 15.73
C GLU A 246 -9.29 3.73 16.37
N PRO A 247 -10.38 4.17 15.70
CA PRO A 247 -11.73 4.09 16.25
C PRO A 247 -12.31 2.67 16.33
N GLN A 248 -11.91 1.74 15.45
CA GLN A 248 -12.45 0.37 15.40
C GLN A 248 -11.79 -0.55 16.42
N GLU A 249 -12.58 -1.21 17.26
CA GLU A 249 -12.07 -2.10 18.32
C GLU A 249 -11.24 -3.25 17.76
N GLU A 250 -11.75 -3.94 16.73
CA GLU A 250 -11.12 -5.11 16.14
C GLU A 250 -9.73 -4.76 15.59
N ARG A 251 -9.58 -3.56 14.99
CA ARG A 251 -8.29 -3.08 14.47
C ARG A 251 -7.33 -2.67 15.59
N ARG A 252 -7.84 -2.12 16.71
CA ARG A 252 -7.00 -1.88 17.90
C ARG A 252 -6.46 -3.18 18.47
N GLN A 253 -7.28 -4.24 18.54
CA GLN A 253 -6.84 -5.56 19.00
C GLN A 253 -5.79 -6.17 18.06
N LEU A 254 -5.95 -6.04 16.74
CA LEU A 254 -4.94 -6.46 15.77
C LEU A 254 -3.61 -5.69 15.96
N ALA A 255 -3.67 -4.39 16.23
CA ALA A 255 -2.47 -3.60 16.48
C ALA A 255 -1.70 -4.09 17.71
N LEU A 256 -2.38 -4.38 18.81
CA LEU A 256 -1.78 -4.95 20.02
C LEU A 256 -1.11 -6.31 19.72
N GLN A 257 -1.77 -7.16 18.94
CA GLN A 257 -1.20 -8.45 18.51
C GLN A 257 0.03 -8.30 17.59
N LEU A 258 0.13 -7.19 16.87
CA LEU A 258 1.24 -6.87 15.96
C LEU A 258 2.35 -6.06 16.63
N GLY A 259 2.22 -5.78 17.93
CA GLY A 259 3.29 -5.19 18.72
C GLY A 259 3.08 -3.73 19.12
N ALA A 260 1.89 -3.15 18.92
CA ALA A 260 1.54 -1.90 19.58
C ALA A 260 1.49 -2.11 21.09
N ASP A 261 2.05 -1.18 21.87
CA ASP A 261 2.02 -1.21 23.32
C ASP A 261 0.72 -0.60 23.86
N TYR A 262 0.15 0.37 23.13
CA TYR A 262 -1.08 1.06 23.50
C TYR A 262 -1.96 1.31 22.27
N ALA A 263 -3.27 1.25 22.48
CA ALA A 263 -4.26 1.52 21.45
C ALA A 263 -5.32 2.51 21.99
N ILE A 264 -5.43 3.66 21.34
CA ILE A 264 -6.30 4.78 21.70
C ILE A 264 -7.56 4.76 20.82
N ASN A 265 -8.73 4.94 21.42
CA ASN A 265 -9.95 5.24 20.69
C ASN A 265 -10.19 6.77 20.64
N PRO A 266 -9.87 7.44 19.51
CA PRO A 266 -9.94 8.89 19.41
C PRO A 266 -11.39 9.44 19.45
N LEU A 267 -12.40 8.56 19.40
CA LEU A 267 -13.81 8.95 19.57
C LEU A 267 -14.25 8.97 21.04
N LYS A 268 -13.44 8.39 21.95
CA LYS A 268 -13.76 8.27 23.38
C LYS A 268 -12.76 9.00 24.27
N GLU A 269 -11.57 9.28 23.77
CA GLU A 269 -10.45 9.85 24.50
C GLU A 269 -9.86 11.03 23.73
N ASP A 270 -9.39 12.07 24.42
CA ASP A 270 -8.57 13.11 23.78
C ASP A 270 -7.23 12.50 23.38
N PHE A 271 -6.97 12.48 22.08
CA PHE A 271 -5.78 11.84 21.50
C PHE A 271 -4.49 12.41 22.07
N ALA A 272 -4.36 13.76 22.11
CA ALA A 272 -3.11 14.40 22.49
C ALA A 272 -2.85 14.24 24.00
N GLU A 273 -3.87 14.41 24.84
CA GLU A 273 -3.79 14.21 26.27
C GLU A 273 -3.38 12.76 26.58
N ARG A 274 -4.01 11.80 25.91
CA ARG A 274 -3.71 10.38 26.14
C ARG A 274 -2.30 10.00 25.72
N VAL A 275 -1.81 10.50 24.58
CA VAL A 275 -0.41 10.27 24.16
C VAL A 275 0.56 10.89 25.17
N LEU A 276 0.32 12.11 25.64
CA LEU A 276 1.18 12.75 26.63
C LEU A 276 1.15 12.02 27.97
N GLU A 277 0.00 11.50 28.41
CA GLU A 277 -0.11 10.67 29.61
C GLU A 277 0.72 9.38 29.47
N ILE A 278 0.51 8.60 28.40
CA ILE A 278 1.24 7.34 28.14
C ILE A 278 2.75 7.57 28.10
N THR A 279 3.19 8.70 27.55
CA THR A 279 4.60 9.04 27.38
C THR A 279 5.18 9.89 28.51
N GLU A 280 4.45 10.06 29.62
CA GLU A 280 4.87 10.85 30.79
C GLU A 280 5.29 12.29 30.39
N GLY A 281 4.53 12.90 29.48
CA GLY A 281 4.79 14.25 28.96
C GLY A 281 5.96 14.34 27.96
N MET A 282 6.51 13.21 27.53
CA MET A 282 7.59 13.23 26.53
C MET A 282 7.09 13.51 25.12
N GLY A 283 5.92 12.97 24.75
CA GLY A 283 5.46 12.96 23.35
C GLY A 283 6.13 11.86 22.53
N ALA A 284 6.28 12.05 21.22
CA ALA A 284 6.81 11.02 20.34
C ALA A 284 7.87 11.53 19.35
N ASP A 285 8.78 10.65 18.99
CA ASP A 285 9.88 10.89 18.04
C ASP A 285 9.42 10.76 16.59
N LEU A 286 8.42 9.89 16.34
CA LEU A 286 7.84 9.65 15.04
C LEU A 286 6.32 9.56 15.12
N PHE A 287 5.64 10.29 14.23
CA PHE A 287 4.22 10.15 13.95
C PHE A 287 4.04 9.65 12.52
N MET A 288 3.08 8.74 12.31
CA MET A 288 2.69 8.30 10.97
C MET A 288 1.21 8.58 10.74
N GLU A 289 0.90 9.43 9.77
CA GLU A 289 -0.45 9.68 9.30
C GLU A 289 -0.81 8.63 8.24
N ALA A 290 -1.73 7.73 8.58
CA ALA A 290 -2.22 6.64 7.73
C ALA A 290 -3.75 6.60 7.64
N THR A 291 -4.43 7.69 7.99
CA THR A 291 -5.91 7.79 7.99
C THR A 291 -6.46 8.34 6.68
N GLY A 292 -5.70 9.19 5.98
CA GLY A 292 -6.19 10.01 4.89
C GLY A 292 -7.09 11.18 5.34
N LEU A 293 -7.08 11.52 6.63
CA LEU A 293 -7.88 12.59 7.23
C LEU A 293 -6.97 13.65 7.90
N PRO A 294 -6.01 14.24 7.19
CA PRO A 294 -5.00 15.12 7.79
C PRO A 294 -5.62 16.33 8.48
N THR A 295 -6.72 16.88 7.98
CA THR A 295 -7.44 18.00 8.60
C THR A 295 -7.95 17.63 10.01
N VAL A 296 -8.30 16.36 10.24
CA VAL A 296 -8.86 15.89 11.51
C VAL A 296 -7.75 15.52 12.49
N VAL A 297 -6.73 14.79 12.02
CA VAL A 297 -5.74 14.17 12.92
C VAL A 297 -4.54 15.06 13.22
N TYR A 298 -4.15 15.93 12.29
CA TYR A 298 -2.94 16.74 12.44
C TYR A 298 -2.98 17.74 13.62
N PRO A 299 -4.12 18.40 13.96
CA PRO A 299 -4.17 19.25 15.13
C PRO A 299 -3.81 18.54 16.44
N GLY A 300 -4.18 17.28 16.58
CA GLY A 300 -3.79 16.45 17.72
C GLY A 300 -2.30 16.12 17.73
N ILE A 301 -1.72 15.78 16.54
CA ILE A 301 -0.26 15.58 16.40
C ILE A 301 0.49 16.85 16.79
N GLU A 302 0.08 18.00 16.25
CA GLU A 302 0.71 19.29 16.51
C GLU A 302 0.66 19.66 17.99
N ARG A 303 -0.46 19.39 18.68
CA ARG A 303 -0.59 19.57 20.11
C ARG A 303 0.40 18.69 20.90
N VAL A 304 0.55 17.41 20.56
CA VAL A 304 1.54 16.52 21.19
C VAL A 304 2.96 17.05 20.98
N ILE A 305 3.29 17.52 19.77
CA ILE A 305 4.60 18.09 19.45
C ILE A 305 4.84 19.35 20.27
N TRP A 306 3.83 20.24 20.42
CA TRP A 306 3.94 21.50 21.14
C TRP A 306 4.10 21.30 22.64
N GLU A 307 3.24 20.51 23.25
CA GLU A 307 3.19 20.28 24.70
C GLU A 307 4.21 19.26 25.19
N GLY A 308 4.61 18.33 24.33
CA GLY A 308 5.60 17.29 24.65
C GLY A 308 7.02 17.84 24.81
N ARG A 309 7.90 17.08 25.46
CA ARG A 309 9.30 17.45 25.68
C ARG A 309 10.24 16.99 24.58
N THR A 310 9.83 16.04 23.75
CA THR A 310 10.62 15.54 22.60
C THR A 310 10.82 16.64 21.55
N LEU A 311 12.05 16.77 21.05
CA LEU A 311 12.41 17.64 19.94
C LEU A 311 12.76 16.82 18.70
N ASN A 312 12.67 17.46 17.52
CA ASN A 312 12.94 16.83 16.22
C ASN A 312 11.93 15.73 15.84
N SER A 313 10.70 15.80 16.34
CA SER A 313 9.63 14.88 15.95
C SER A 313 9.43 14.89 14.43
N ARG A 314 9.24 13.71 13.85
CA ARG A 314 9.00 13.52 12.41
C ARG A 314 7.56 13.08 12.20
N VAL A 315 6.84 13.77 11.35
CA VAL A 315 5.48 13.42 10.93
C VAL A 315 5.53 12.88 9.52
N ILE A 316 5.25 11.60 9.34
CA ILE A 316 5.26 10.91 8.05
C ILE A 316 3.83 10.91 7.49
N VAL A 317 3.65 11.54 6.33
CA VAL A 317 2.37 11.56 5.61
C VAL A 317 2.41 10.48 4.54
N THR A 318 1.60 9.43 4.73
CA THR A 318 1.60 8.25 3.86
C THR A 318 0.28 8.07 3.12
N ALA A 319 -0.84 8.35 3.77
CA ALA A 319 -2.14 8.19 3.15
C ALA A 319 -2.37 9.19 2.02
N ARG A 320 -2.91 8.71 0.92
CA ARG A 320 -3.32 9.56 -0.21
C ARG A 320 -4.64 10.25 0.12
N ALA A 321 -4.62 11.57 0.17
CA ALA A 321 -5.82 12.38 0.37
C ALA A 321 -5.68 13.71 -0.38
N ASP A 322 -6.74 14.13 -1.07
CA ASP A 322 -6.86 15.47 -1.64
C ASP A 322 -7.43 16.43 -0.58
N ALA A 323 -6.68 16.59 0.52
CA ALA A 323 -7.06 17.42 1.65
C ALA A 323 -5.88 18.26 2.15
N LYS A 324 -6.19 19.48 2.57
CA LYS A 324 -5.19 20.37 3.17
C LYS A 324 -4.86 19.91 4.58
N MET A 325 -3.58 19.94 4.93
CA MET A 325 -3.11 19.73 6.29
C MET A 325 -2.92 21.08 6.98
N PRO A 326 -3.59 21.33 8.13
CA PRO A 326 -3.41 22.58 8.86
C PRO A 326 -2.10 22.55 9.67
N VAL A 327 -1.10 23.30 9.25
CA VAL A 327 0.24 23.31 9.84
C VAL A 327 0.56 24.69 10.40
N THR A 328 0.98 24.74 11.69
CA THR A 328 1.49 25.95 12.32
C THR A 328 3.01 26.01 12.18
N GLY A 329 3.50 26.96 11.38
CA GLY A 329 4.94 27.08 11.08
C GLY A 329 5.80 27.32 12.33
N GLU A 330 5.30 28.02 13.34
CA GLU A 330 6.00 28.24 14.61
C GLU A 330 6.28 26.93 15.36
N VAL A 331 5.32 25.99 15.36
CA VAL A 331 5.52 24.68 16.00
C VAL A 331 6.68 23.95 15.34
N LEU A 332 6.73 23.94 14.00
CA LEU A 332 7.84 23.32 13.28
C LEU A 332 9.19 23.96 13.63
N GLN A 333 9.24 25.29 13.69
CA GLN A 333 10.46 26.05 14.01
C GLN A 333 10.92 25.78 15.44
N VAL A 334 10.06 26.03 16.42
CA VAL A 334 10.41 25.99 17.85
C VAL A 334 10.69 24.57 18.32
N ARG A 335 9.92 23.59 17.84
CA ARG A 335 10.08 22.17 18.21
C ARG A 335 11.02 21.40 17.28
N ARG A 336 11.58 22.05 16.24
CA ARG A 336 12.44 21.43 15.21
C ARG A 336 11.74 20.26 14.51
N ALA A 337 10.41 20.26 14.46
CA ALA A 337 9.64 19.18 13.89
C ALA A 337 9.75 19.17 12.35
N GLN A 338 9.54 18.02 11.75
CA GLN A 338 9.61 17.82 10.31
C GLN A 338 8.34 17.12 9.81
N ILE A 339 7.88 17.51 8.61
CA ILE A 339 6.80 16.82 7.90
C ILE A 339 7.40 16.22 6.64
N ILE A 340 7.22 14.91 6.45
CA ILE A 340 7.87 14.13 5.41
C ILE A 340 6.82 13.35 4.63
N GLY A 341 6.73 13.57 3.32
CA GLY A 341 5.89 12.77 2.43
C GLY A 341 6.54 11.42 2.12
N ALA A 342 5.72 10.36 2.11
CA ALA A 342 6.14 9.02 1.74
C ALA A 342 5.16 8.44 0.72
N GLN A 343 5.63 8.12 -0.48
CA GLN A 343 4.84 7.53 -1.55
C GLN A 343 5.41 6.18 -1.96
N GLY A 344 4.52 5.19 -2.13
CA GLY A 344 4.83 3.89 -2.70
C GLY A 344 5.85 3.09 -1.90
N HIS A 345 6.46 2.13 -2.55
CA HIS A 345 7.28 1.11 -1.89
C HIS A 345 8.55 0.72 -2.66
N SER A 346 8.69 1.16 -3.91
CA SER A 346 9.79 0.70 -4.78
C SER A 346 11.13 1.33 -4.45
N GLY A 347 12.18 0.58 -4.69
CA GLY A 347 13.56 0.99 -4.44
C GLY A 347 14.09 0.58 -3.06
N HIS A 348 15.33 0.92 -2.80
CA HIS A 348 16.05 0.71 -1.53
C HIS A 348 16.04 -0.73 -1.00
N GLY A 349 15.60 -1.72 -1.79
CA GLY A 349 15.48 -3.11 -1.36
C GLY A 349 14.37 -3.35 -0.34
N ASN A 350 13.27 -2.60 -0.38
CA ASN A 350 12.16 -2.70 0.57
C ASN A 350 11.52 -4.08 0.57
N PHE A 351 11.17 -4.62 -0.61
CA PHE A 351 10.54 -5.94 -0.72
C PHE A 351 11.36 -7.07 -0.09
N PRO A 352 12.65 -7.28 -0.43
CA PRO A 352 13.42 -8.34 0.19
C PRO A 352 13.59 -8.14 1.70
N ARG A 353 13.69 -6.91 2.20
CA ARG A 353 13.77 -6.62 3.64
C ARG A 353 12.47 -6.98 4.36
N VAL A 354 11.32 -6.65 3.79
CA VAL A 354 10.00 -7.03 4.32
C VAL A 354 9.85 -8.55 4.31
N ILE A 355 10.21 -9.22 3.22
CA ILE A 355 10.20 -10.69 3.13
C ILE A 355 11.04 -11.32 4.24
N GLU A 356 12.25 -10.81 4.50
CA GLU A 356 13.09 -11.30 5.59
C GLU A 356 12.51 -10.99 6.99
N CYS A 357 11.89 -9.83 7.18
CA CYS A 357 11.17 -9.53 8.42
C CYS A 357 10.05 -10.53 8.67
N MET A 358 9.26 -10.85 7.64
CA MET A 358 8.17 -11.83 7.73
C MET A 358 8.72 -13.25 7.93
N ALA A 359 9.80 -13.64 7.25
CA ALA A 359 10.47 -14.93 7.38
C ALA A 359 11.10 -15.16 8.77
N THR A 360 11.26 -14.11 9.56
CA THR A 360 11.84 -14.13 10.91
C THR A 360 10.85 -13.77 12.01
N GLY A 361 9.53 -13.89 11.73
CA GLY A 361 8.47 -13.86 12.74
C GLY A 361 7.56 -12.63 12.75
N MET A 362 7.66 -11.71 11.78
CA MET A 362 6.66 -10.65 11.59
C MET A 362 5.47 -11.21 10.80
N ASP A 363 4.48 -11.73 11.51
CA ASP A 363 3.32 -12.39 10.88
C ASP A 363 2.23 -11.39 10.50
N MET A 364 2.30 -10.89 9.27
CA MET A 364 1.31 -9.98 8.72
C MET A 364 0.01 -10.67 8.30
N THR A 365 -0.04 -12.01 8.18
CA THR A 365 -1.27 -12.72 7.78
C THR A 365 -2.43 -12.53 8.77
N ARG A 366 -2.13 -12.12 9.99
CA ARG A 366 -3.12 -11.77 11.04
C ARG A 366 -4.09 -10.67 10.62
N ILE A 367 -3.70 -9.78 9.71
CA ILE A 367 -4.60 -8.71 9.23
C ILE A 367 -5.61 -9.19 8.19
N ILE A 368 -5.45 -10.40 7.62
CA ILE A 368 -6.43 -10.98 6.69
C ILE A 368 -7.66 -11.42 7.48
N THR A 369 -8.72 -10.64 7.42
CA THR A 369 -9.96 -10.90 8.15
C THR A 369 -11.00 -11.62 7.30
N LYS A 370 -10.86 -11.57 5.96
CA LYS A 370 -11.76 -12.24 5.04
C LYS A 370 -11.04 -12.75 3.79
N LYS A 371 -11.37 -13.97 3.38
CA LYS A 371 -10.95 -14.56 2.09
C LYS A 371 -12.15 -14.66 1.17
N VAL A 372 -11.96 -14.34 -0.10
CA VAL A 372 -13.03 -14.28 -1.12
C VAL A 372 -12.57 -14.92 -2.42
N ARG A 373 -13.52 -15.41 -3.22
CA ARG A 373 -13.28 -15.86 -4.61
C ARG A 373 -13.34 -14.67 -5.57
N LEU A 374 -12.91 -14.88 -6.81
CA LEU A 374 -12.86 -13.81 -7.82
C LEU A 374 -14.22 -13.11 -8.03
N GLU A 375 -15.29 -13.90 -8.08
CA GLU A 375 -16.64 -13.42 -8.32
C GLU A 375 -17.18 -12.54 -7.19
N GLU A 376 -16.62 -12.68 -5.99
CA GLU A 376 -17.00 -11.93 -4.78
C GLU A 376 -16.20 -10.61 -4.62
N VAL A 377 -15.12 -10.41 -5.40
CA VAL A 377 -14.29 -9.22 -5.32
C VAL A 377 -15.07 -7.92 -5.59
N PRO A 378 -15.90 -7.82 -6.66
CA PRO A 378 -16.68 -6.61 -6.94
C PRO A 378 -17.56 -6.18 -5.77
N GLU A 379 -18.32 -7.10 -5.21
CA GLU A 379 -19.21 -6.84 -4.05
C GLU A 379 -18.41 -6.36 -2.84
N ASN A 380 -17.26 -6.97 -2.57
CA ASN A 380 -16.43 -6.59 -1.42
C ASN A 380 -15.76 -5.22 -1.62
N ILE A 381 -15.35 -4.83 -2.83
CA ILE A 381 -14.86 -3.47 -3.10
C ILE A 381 -15.99 -2.44 -2.82
N ILE A 382 -17.22 -2.69 -3.28
CA ILE A 382 -18.34 -1.80 -3.03
C ILE A 382 -18.68 -1.75 -1.53
N ARG A 383 -18.73 -2.90 -0.85
CA ARG A 383 -19.00 -2.97 0.59
C ARG A 383 -17.99 -2.16 1.39
N LEU A 384 -16.71 -2.25 1.07
CA LEU A 384 -15.62 -1.55 1.76
C LEU A 384 -15.66 -0.02 1.60
N GLN A 385 -16.54 0.54 0.76
CA GLN A 385 -16.73 2.00 0.71
C GLN A 385 -17.34 2.55 2.01
N THR A 386 -18.17 1.77 2.69
CA THR A 386 -18.90 2.18 3.90
C THR A 386 -18.62 1.28 5.11
N ASP A 387 -18.42 -0.02 4.90
CA ASP A 387 -18.14 -0.99 5.96
C ASP A 387 -16.64 -1.09 6.23
N ARG A 388 -16.24 -0.73 7.44
CA ARG A 388 -14.83 -0.76 7.91
C ARG A 388 -14.57 -1.89 8.91
N SER A 389 -15.48 -2.85 9.05
CA SER A 389 -15.36 -3.99 9.97
C SER A 389 -14.18 -4.91 9.61
N GLU A 390 -13.93 -5.12 8.31
CA GLU A 390 -12.80 -5.90 7.84
C GLU A 390 -11.50 -5.07 7.80
N CYS A 391 -10.37 -5.71 8.08
CA CYS A 391 -9.06 -5.07 7.93
C CYS A 391 -8.49 -5.31 6.53
N LYS A 392 -8.28 -6.59 6.16
CA LYS A 392 -7.84 -6.98 4.81
C LYS A 392 -8.73 -8.09 4.26
N VAL A 393 -9.37 -7.79 3.13
CA VAL A 393 -10.09 -8.78 2.32
C VAL A 393 -9.15 -9.25 1.21
N THR A 394 -8.97 -10.57 1.10
CA THR A 394 -8.01 -11.16 0.14
C THR A 394 -8.70 -12.13 -0.79
N TYR A 395 -8.60 -11.89 -2.10
CA TYR A 395 -8.92 -12.88 -3.12
C TYR A 395 -7.94 -14.05 -3.04
N VAL A 396 -8.47 -15.27 -3.04
CA VAL A 396 -7.70 -16.51 -3.08
C VAL A 396 -8.15 -17.31 -4.28
N ALA A 397 -7.20 -17.65 -5.17
CA ALA A 397 -7.47 -18.46 -6.32
C ALA A 397 -7.77 -19.91 -5.89
N SER A 398 -8.81 -20.49 -6.52
CA SER A 398 -9.22 -21.89 -6.33
C SER A 398 -8.31 -22.84 -7.13
#